data_60588d9764498b6d7dfa4c553aa78777
#
_entry.id   60588d9764498b6d7dfa4c553aa78777
#
_cell.length_a   1.000
_cell.length_b   1.000
_cell.length_c   1.000
_cell.angle_alpha   90.00
_cell.angle_beta   90.00
_cell.angle_gamma   90.00
#
_symmetry.space_group_name_H-M   'P 1'
#
loop_
_entity.id
_entity.type
_entity.pdbx_description
1 polymer ?
#
loop_
_entity_poly.entity_id
_entity_poly.type
_entity_poly.pdbx_seq_one_letter_code
_entity_poly.pdbx_strand_id
1 'polypeptide(L)'
;ARTAETSQEEQTKLVKTGGMELQYAENFTVDYYEGGYKLLTTLPDDKRYLLVPEGQGVPADLDEDICVLQEPLQNIYLVASGVMDMFASVDAVDQIRFSGQKQENWYIQKAQDAMAAGDMIYAGKYSKPDYELLVSEGCDLAIENRMITHSPEVVEMLQSFDIPVMIEYSSYEQHPLGKVEWVKFFGALTGKEAKAEEAFAEQTEILEEVESGEKTGKTIAFFYVTSNGLIQVRQSTDYIPKLIELAGGRYIFEDLEDSGSGRSTLNMQVEDFYAGAKDADI
;
A
#
# COMPACT_ATOMS: atom_id res chain seq x y z
N ALA A 1 -9.67 12.34 -56.92
CA ALA A 1 -8.68 11.57 -56.17
C ALA A 1 -8.47 12.27 -54.83
N ARG A 2 -9.04 11.74 -53.77
CA ARG A 2 -8.79 12.13 -52.37
C ARG A 2 -7.93 11.00 -51.78
N THR A 3 -6.65 11.26 -51.64
CA THR A 3 -5.70 10.43 -50.90
C THR A 3 -6.15 10.36 -49.45
N ALA A 4 -6.51 9.19 -49.01
CA ALA A 4 -6.69 8.90 -47.59
C ALA A 4 -5.29 8.88 -46.97
N GLU A 5 -4.97 9.87 -46.14
CA GLU A 5 -3.84 9.81 -45.22
C GLU A 5 -4.21 8.78 -44.15
N THR A 6 -3.65 7.60 -44.29
CA THR A 6 -3.60 6.59 -43.26
C THR A 6 -2.53 7.09 -42.28
N SER A 7 -2.95 7.69 -41.17
CA SER A 7 -2.08 7.88 -40.00
C SER A 7 -1.65 6.49 -39.53
N GLN A 8 -0.41 6.12 -39.83
CA GLN A 8 0.27 5.04 -39.13
C GLN A 8 0.43 5.54 -37.67
N GLU A 9 -0.35 5.00 -36.75
CA GLU A 9 -0.03 5.05 -35.34
C GLU A 9 1.33 4.39 -35.22
N GLU A 10 2.38 5.18 -34.96
CA GLU A 10 3.69 4.67 -34.59
C GLU A 10 3.47 3.85 -33.31
N GLN A 11 3.63 2.55 -33.41
CA GLN A 11 3.58 1.64 -32.27
C GLN A 11 4.70 2.04 -31.30
N THR A 12 4.34 2.67 -30.21
CA THR A 12 5.28 3.15 -29.20
C THR A 12 5.90 1.93 -28.51
N LYS A 13 7.18 1.71 -28.73
CA LYS A 13 7.93 0.70 -27.99
C LYS A 13 8.37 1.29 -26.66
N LEU A 14 8.12 0.59 -25.56
CA LEU A 14 8.59 1.00 -24.23
C LEU A 14 10.12 0.94 -24.16
N VAL A 15 10.77 2.08 -23.95
CA VAL A 15 12.22 2.22 -23.74
C VAL A 15 12.43 2.67 -22.31
N LYS A 16 13.00 1.77 -21.49
CA LYS A 16 13.26 2.06 -20.07
C LYS A 16 14.32 3.14 -19.91
N THR A 17 14.03 4.16 -19.11
CA THR A 17 14.94 5.29 -18.83
C THR A 17 15.54 5.21 -17.45
N GLY A 18 14.93 4.48 -16.52
CA GLY A 18 15.41 4.32 -15.15
C GLY A 18 14.45 3.51 -14.28
N GLY A 19 14.68 3.53 -12.99
CA GLY A 19 13.84 2.95 -11.97
C GLY A 19 13.87 3.80 -10.72
N MET A 20 12.86 3.68 -9.87
CA MET A 20 12.81 4.32 -8.56
C MET A 20 13.86 3.69 -7.64
N GLU A 21 14.65 4.53 -6.98
CA GLU A 21 15.60 4.07 -5.96
C GLU A 21 14.85 3.91 -4.62
N LEU A 22 14.91 2.70 -4.07
CA LEU A 22 14.33 2.37 -2.78
C LEU A 22 15.44 2.16 -1.76
N GLN A 23 15.20 2.59 -0.52
CA GLN A 23 16.17 2.48 0.58
C GLN A 23 15.80 1.35 1.54
N TYR A 24 14.53 1.10 1.77
CA TYR A 24 14.01 0.17 2.78
C TYR A 24 12.91 -0.75 2.28
N ALA A 25 12.09 -0.30 1.32
CA ALA A 25 11.00 -1.10 0.80
C ALA A 25 11.51 -2.21 -0.11
N GLU A 26 10.94 -3.42 0.05
CA GLU A 26 11.34 -4.63 -0.69
C GLU A 26 10.18 -5.25 -1.47
N ASN A 27 8.95 -4.73 -1.32
CA ASN A 27 7.76 -5.37 -1.87
C ASN A 27 7.19 -4.70 -3.12
N PHE A 28 7.87 -3.69 -3.68
CA PHE A 28 7.48 -3.09 -4.94
C PHE A 28 8.67 -2.58 -5.76
N THR A 29 8.42 -2.29 -7.04
CA THR A 29 9.32 -1.51 -7.90
C THR A 29 8.52 -0.54 -8.77
N VAL A 30 9.17 0.54 -9.22
CA VAL A 30 8.65 1.47 -10.22
C VAL A 30 9.72 1.69 -11.27
N ASP A 31 9.39 1.37 -12.51
CA ASP A 31 10.25 1.57 -13.67
C ASP A 31 9.69 2.71 -14.54
N TYR A 32 10.60 3.57 -15.01
CA TYR A 32 10.28 4.72 -15.85
C TYR A 32 10.68 4.48 -17.29
N TYR A 33 9.83 4.95 -18.22
CA TYR A 33 10.04 4.78 -19.66
C TYR A 33 9.93 6.10 -20.40
N GLU A 34 10.50 6.16 -21.62
CA GLU A 34 10.32 7.31 -22.51
C GLU A 34 8.84 7.61 -22.74
N GLY A 35 8.50 8.89 -22.92
CA GLY A 35 7.10 9.33 -23.09
C GLY A 35 6.31 9.44 -21.80
N GLY A 36 6.94 9.22 -20.64
CA GLY A 36 6.33 9.37 -19.30
C GLY A 36 5.60 8.13 -18.78
N TYR A 37 5.67 6.98 -19.48
CA TYR A 37 5.09 5.74 -19.00
C TYR A 37 5.79 5.26 -17.73
N LYS A 38 5.03 4.63 -16.83
CA LYS A 38 5.56 4.06 -15.57
C LYS A 38 5.03 2.63 -15.43
N LEU A 39 5.91 1.71 -15.08
CA LEU A 39 5.51 0.34 -14.74
C LEU A 39 5.69 0.15 -13.24
N LEU A 40 4.58 -0.01 -12.55
CA LEU A 40 4.53 -0.30 -11.13
C LEU A 40 4.38 -1.82 -10.95
N THR A 41 5.21 -2.40 -10.09
CA THR A 41 5.14 -3.85 -9.81
C THR A 41 5.00 -4.08 -8.32
N THR A 42 4.02 -4.89 -7.92
CA THR A 42 3.91 -5.44 -6.57
C THR A 42 4.55 -6.81 -6.54
N LEU A 43 5.68 -6.96 -5.82
CA LEU A 43 6.54 -8.14 -5.89
C LEU A 43 5.95 -9.40 -5.25
N PRO A 44 5.17 -9.34 -4.14
CA PRO A 44 4.65 -10.55 -3.52
C PRO A 44 3.66 -11.35 -4.37
N ASP A 45 2.97 -10.72 -5.31
CA ASP A 45 2.02 -11.35 -6.24
C ASP A 45 2.42 -11.22 -7.71
N ASP A 46 3.59 -10.61 -7.97
CA ASP A 46 4.15 -10.37 -9.31
C ASP A 46 3.17 -9.67 -10.26
N LYS A 47 2.37 -8.72 -9.72
CA LYS A 47 1.41 -7.95 -10.51
C LYS A 47 2.04 -6.68 -11.04
N ARG A 48 1.80 -6.43 -12.33
CA ARG A 48 2.37 -5.31 -13.09
C ARG A 48 1.28 -4.37 -13.58
N TYR A 49 1.46 -3.06 -13.35
CA TYR A 49 0.52 -2.01 -13.71
C TYR A 49 1.25 -0.96 -14.54
N LEU A 50 0.88 -0.84 -15.83
CA LEU A 50 1.43 0.18 -16.70
C LEU A 50 0.54 1.43 -16.63
N LEU A 51 1.10 2.51 -16.09
CA LEU A 51 0.50 3.85 -16.21
C LEU A 51 0.77 4.41 -17.60
N VAL A 52 -0.28 4.67 -18.34
CA VAL A 52 -0.24 5.30 -19.66
C VAL A 52 -0.56 6.78 -19.48
N PRO A 53 0.36 7.69 -19.81
CA PRO A 53 0.14 9.13 -19.65
C PRO A 53 -1.05 9.64 -20.44
N GLU A 54 -1.70 10.70 -19.95
CA GLU A 54 -2.80 11.35 -20.66
C GLU A 54 -2.39 11.74 -22.10
N GLY A 55 -3.24 11.35 -23.05
CA GLY A 55 -3.02 11.61 -24.49
C GLY A 55 -2.02 10.68 -25.18
N GLN A 56 -1.41 9.73 -24.45
CA GLN A 56 -0.57 8.69 -25.04
C GLN A 56 -1.39 7.43 -25.34
N GLY A 57 -0.95 6.68 -26.37
CA GLY A 57 -1.55 5.39 -26.71
C GLY A 57 -0.98 4.24 -25.87
N VAL A 58 -1.76 3.16 -25.77
CA VAL A 58 -1.28 1.93 -25.14
C VAL A 58 -0.24 1.27 -26.07
N PRO A 59 0.97 0.92 -25.59
CA PRO A 59 1.98 0.22 -26.38
C PRO A 59 1.45 -1.13 -26.91
N ALA A 60 1.79 -1.48 -28.16
CA ALA A 60 1.25 -2.68 -28.80
C ALA A 60 1.89 -4.00 -28.30
N ASP A 61 3.15 -3.94 -27.88
CA ASP A 61 3.96 -5.12 -27.51
C ASP A 61 4.01 -5.28 -25.98
N LEU A 62 2.84 -5.22 -25.29
CA LEU A 62 2.75 -5.47 -23.86
C LEU A 62 2.54 -6.96 -23.58
N ASP A 63 3.16 -7.44 -22.49
CA ASP A 63 2.85 -8.77 -21.95
C ASP A 63 1.38 -8.81 -21.51
N GLU A 64 0.71 -9.94 -21.74
CA GLU A 64 -0.73 -10.11 -21.49
C GLU A 64 -1.12 -9.95 -20.01
N ASP A 65 -0.18 -10.10 -19.10
CA ASP A 65 -0.38 -9.98 -17.65
C ASP A 65 -0.20 -8.55 -17.11
N ILE A 66 0.19 -7.59 -17.96
CA ILE A 66 0.29 -6.18 -17.58
C ILE A 66 -1.10 -5.55 -17.57
N CYS A 67 -1.51 -5.08 -16.41
CA CYS A 67 -2.71 -4.28 -16.24
C CYS A 67 -2.45 -2.84 -16.71
N VAL A 68 -3.22 -2.36 -17.67
CA VAL A 68 -3.09 -0.98 -18.18
C VAL A 68 -3.98 -0.04 -17.37
N LEU A 69 -3.38 1.04 -16.87
CA LEU A 69 -4.05 2.12 -16.15
C LEU A 69 -3.87 3.43 -16.94
N GLN A 70 -4.95 4.02 -17.43
CA GLN A 70 -4.90 5.28 -18.17
C GLN A 70 -4.92 6.47 -17.20
N GLU A 71 -3.90 7.33 -17.24
CA GLU A 71 -3.90 8.58 -16.47
C GLU A 71 -4.83 9.64 -17.12
N PRO A 72 -5.43 10.54 -16.31
CA PRO A 72 -5.38 10.60 -14.86
C PRO A 72 -6.35 9.62 -14.19
N LEU A 73 -5.93 8.97 -13.10
CA LEU A 73 -6.83 8.20 -12.23
C LEU A 73 -7.57 9.18 -11.32
N GLN A 74 -8.89 9.17 -11.31
CA GLN A 74 -9.72 10.11 -10.53
C GLN A 74 -10.82 9.44 -9.72
N ASN A 75 -11.14 8.18 -10.04
CA ASN A 75 -12.22 7.41 -9.41
C ASN A 75 -11.66 6.15 -8.72
N ILE A 76 -10.65 6.33 -7.88
CA ILE A 76 -10.04 5.22 -7.14
C ILE A 76 -10.98 4.76 -6.02
N TYR A 77 -11.19 3.44 -5.92
CA TYR A 77 -11.79 2.79 -4.76
C TYR A 77 -10.70 2.36 -3.79
N LEU A 78 -10.62 3.04 -2.63
CA LEU A 78 -9.61 2.77 -1.62
C LEU A 78 -10.21 2.10 -0.39
N VAL A 79 -9.67 0.92 -0.05
CA VAL A 79 -10.11 0.11 1.09
C VAL A 79 -9.14 0.20 2.26
N ALA A 80 -7.84 0.21 1.98
CA ALA A 80 -6.79 0.18 2.98
C ALA A 80 -6.63 1.53 3.70
N SER A 81 -6.88 1.56 5.02
CA SER A 81 -6.81 2.81 5.81
C SER A 81 -5.40 3.40 5.89
N GLY A 82 -4.35 2.57 5.94
CA GLY A 82 -2.97 3.05 5.97
C GLY A 82 -2.54 3.73 4.67
N VAL A 83 -3.11 3.33 3.53
CA VAL A 83 -2.86 3.95 2.22
C VAL A 83 -3.51 5.33 2.13
N MET A 84 -4.64 5.56 2.79
CA MET A 84 -5.28 6.88 2.81
C MET A 84 -4.36 7.97 3.38
N ASP A 85 -3.55 7.63 4.39
CA ASP A 85 -2.58 8.57 4.94
C ASP A 85 -1.48 8.91 3.94
N MET A 86 -1.02 7.93 3.14
CA MET A 86 -0.06 8.15 2.07
C MET A 86 -0.62 9.07 0.97
N PHE A 87 -1.88 8.87 0.56
CA PHE A 87 -2.57 9.78 -0.36
C PHE A 87 -2.74 11.18 0.22
N ALA A 88 -3.05 11.27 1.52
CA ALA A 88 -3.19 12.56 2.20
C ALA A 88 -1.87 13.32 2.30
N SER A 89 -0.75 12.64 2.53
CA SER A 89 0.59 13.24 2.63
C SER A 89 1.10 13.80 1.29
N VAL A 90 0.69 13.20 0.16
CA VAL A 90 1.06 13.68 -1.18
C VAL A 90 0.00 14.58 -1.82
N ASP A 91 -1.04 14.99 -1.08
CA ASP A 91 -2.18 15.78 -1.59
C ASP A 91 -2.88 15.16 -2.81
N ALA A 92 -3.21 13.86 -2.71
CA ALA A 92 -3.90 13.11 -3.76
C ALA A 92 -5.24 12.49 -3.32
N VAL A 93 -5.81 12.93 -2.18
CA VAL A 93 -7.11 12.44 -1.68
C VAL A 93 -8.24 12.72 -2.68
N ASP A 94 -8.12 13.76 -3.49
CA ASP A 94 -9.05 14.12 -4.56
C ASP A 94 -9.14 13.08 -5.71
N GLN A 95 -8.18 12.16 -5.81
CA GLN A 95 -8.23 11.04 -6.75
C GLN A 95 -9.02 9.83 -6.21
N ILE A 96 -9.39 9.86 -4.91
CA ILE A 96 -10.16 8.80 -4.27
C ILE A 96 -11.64 9.18 -4.30
N ARG A 97 -12.40 8.58 -5.20
CA ARG A 97 -13.86 8.78 -5.30
C ARG A 97 -14.63 7.87 -4.35
N PHE A 98 -14.10 6.65 -4.10
CA PHE A 98 -14.80 5.63 -3.36
C PHE A 98 -14.00 5.17 -2.14
N SER A 99 -14.67 5.13 -0.99
CA SER A 99 -14.07 4.70 0.28
C SER A 99 -14.62 3.34 0.71
N GLY A 100 -13.72 2.43 1.12
CA GLY A 100 -14.06 1.18 1.79
C GLY A 100 -14.52 1.36 3.24
N GLN A 101 -14.43 2.57 3.78
CA GLN A 101 -14.83 2.91 5.13
C GLN A 101 -15.82 4.09 5.16
N LYS A 102 -16.70 4.09 6.16
CA LYS A 102 -17.61 5.19 6.40
C LYS A 102 -16.87 6.39 7.01
N GLN A 103 -17.42 7.58 6.86
CA GLN A 103 -16.83 8.83 7.34
C GLN A 103 -16.46 8.77 8.83
N GLU A 104 -17.33 8.24 9.68
CA GLU A 104 -17.12 8.15 11.13
C GLU A 104 -15.95 7.22 11.55
N ASN A 105 -15.47 6.38 10.63
CA ASN A 105 -14.35 5.47 10.86
C ASN A 105 -13.00 6.03 10.40
N TRP A 106 -12.98 7.18 9.73
CA TRP A 106 -11.74 7.83 9.35
C TRP A 106 -11.20 8.72 10.47
N TYR A 107 -9.91 8.60 10.74
CA TYR A 107 -9.16 9.50 11.64
C TYR A 107 -8.34 10.54 10.85
N ILE A 108 -8.28 10.42 9.53
CA ILE A 108 -7.58 11.32 8.61
C ILE A 108 -8.55 12.42 8.23
N GLN A 109 -8.26 13.69 8.65
CA GLN A 109 -9.17 14.81 8.48
C GLN A 109 -9.51 15.07 7.01
N LYS A 110 -8.51 15.01 6.10
CA LYS A 110 -8.73 15.19 4.65
C LYS A 110 -9.77 14.20 4.09
N ALA A 111 -9.77 12.94 4.57
CA ALA A 111 -10.74 11.94 4.14
C ALA A 111 -12.13 12.23 4.69
N GLN A 112 -12.24 12.65 5.97
CA GLN A 112 -13.53 13.06 6.57
C GLN A 112 -14.13 14.26 5.83
N ASP A 113 -13.31 15.25 5.51
CA ASP A 113 -13.72 16.47 4.80
C ASP A 113 -14.21 16.17 3.38
N ALA A 114 -13.48 15.33 2.64
CA ALA A 114 -13.87 14.89 1.30
C ALA A 114 -15.22 14.13 1.31
N MET A 115 -15.44 13.28 2.32
CA MET A 115 -16.71 12.57 2.48
C MET A 115 -17.85 13.51 2.90
N ALA A 116 -17.57 14.48 3.77
CA ALA A 116 -18.56 15.50 4.19
C ALA A 116 -18.97 16.40 3.02
N ALA A 117 -18.05 16.71 2.11
CA ALA A 117 -18.31 17.47 0.89
C ALA A 117 -19.05 16.65 -0.20
N GLY A 118 -19.04 15.32 -0.11
CA GLY A 118 -19.59 14.41 -1.13
C GLY A 118 -18.63 14.15 -2.28
N ASP A 119 -17.38 14.60 -2.18
CA ASP A 119 -16.32 14.33 -3.16
C ASP A 119 -15.87 12.87 -3.09
N MET A 120 -15.91 12.29 -1.89
CA MET A 120 -15.67 10.87 -1.64
C MET A 120 -16.91 10.22 -1.04
N ILE A 121 -17.29 9.03 -1.52
CA ILE A 121 -18.48 8.30 -1.08
C ILE A 121 -18.13 6.90 -0.57
N TYR A 122 -18.93 6.40 0.39
CA TYR A 122 -18.78 5.05 0.87
C TYR A 122 -19.32 4.04 -0.15
N ALA A 123 -18.46 3.15 -0.64
CA ALA A 123 -18.80 2.13 -1.65
C ALA A 123 -18.70 0.68 -1.11
N GLY A 124 -18.96 0.49 0.17
CA GLY A 124 -18.87 -0.84 0.80
C GLY A 124 -17.46 -1.16 1.30
N LYS A 125 -17.33 -2.24 2.08
CA LYS A 125 -16.04 -2.74 2.60
C LYS A 125 -15.42 -3.77 1.64
N TYR A 126 -14.13 -4.08 1.79
CA TYR A 126 -13.38 -5.02 0.95
C TYR A 126 -14.13 -6.33 0.64
N SER A 127 -14.85 -6.93 1.61
CA SER A 127 -15.57 -8.20 1.43
C SER A 127 -16.99 -8.05 0.89
N LYS A 128 -17.47 -6.82 0.67
CA LYS A 128 -18.80 -6.52 0.14
C LYS A 128 -18.83 -5.11 -0.46
N PRO A 129 -18.16 -4.89 -1.60
CA PRO A 129 -18.26 -3.63 -2.34
C PRO A 129 -19.65 -3.41 -2.91
N ASP A 130 -19.99 -2.15 -3.15
CA ASP A 130 -21.17 -1.77 -3.94
C ASP A 130 -20.78 -1.74 -5.42
N TYR A 131 -20.87 -2.89 -6.07
CA TYR A 131 -20.48 -3.04 -7.48
C TYR A 131 -21.29 -2.14 -8.42
N GLU A 132 -22.59 -1.94 -8.14
CA GLU A 132 -23.46 -1.09 -8.96
C GLU A 132 -22.95 0.36 -8.94
N LEU A 133 -22.60 0.85 -7.75
CA LEU A 133 -22.04 2.18 -7.57
C LEU A 133 -20.68 2.33 -8.26
N LEU A 134 -19.76 1.38 -8.04
CA LEU A 134 -18.43 1.41 -8.64
C LEU A 134 -18.48 1.42 -10.16
N VAL A 135 -19.34 0.61 -10.76
CA VAL A 135 -19.52 0.54 -12.23
C VAL A 135 -20.19 1.78 -12.76
N SER A 136 -21.28 2.24 -12.11
CA SER A 136 -22.09 3.36 -12.62
C SER A 136 -21.34 4.70 -12.60
N GLU A 137 -20.42 4.87 -11.64
CA GLU A 137 -19.59 6.09 -11.51
C GLU A 137 -18.17 5.91 -12.11
N GLY A 138 -17.90 4.77 -12.75
CA GLY A 138 -16.67 4.53 -13.52
C GLY A 138 -15.42 4.42 -12.64
N CYS A 139 -15.36 3.43 -11.75
CA CYS A 139 -14.18 3.16 -10.93
C CYS A 139 -12.97 2.80 -11.82
N ASP A 140 -11.85 3.55 -11.66
CA ASP A 140 -10.63 3.39 -12.45
C ASP A 140 -9.72 2.29 -11.91
N LEU A 141 -9.71 2.11 -10.58
CA LEU A 141 -8.81 1.21 -9.87
C LEU A 141 -9.35 0.90 -8.48
N ALA A 142 -9.36 -0.36 -8.07
CA ALA A 142 -9.58 -0.77 -6.69
C ALA A 142 -8.23 -1.03 -6.01
N ILE A 143 -7.92 -0.29 -4.94
CA ILE A 143 -6.73 -0.50 -4.11
C ILE A 143 -7.15 -1.24 -2.85
N GLU A 144 -6.78 -2.50 -2.78
CA GLU A 144 -7.12 -3.43 -1.72
C GLU A 144 -5.91 -3.73 -0.83
N ASN A 145 -6.16 -4.11 0.40
CA ASN A 145 -5.15 -4.71 1.24
C ASN A 145 -5.19 -6.25 1.12
N ARG A 146 -4.17 -6.94 1.64
CA ARG A 146 -4.07 -8.39 1.55
C ARG A 146 -5.25 -9.16 2.19
N MET A 147 -6.09 -8.53 3.01
CA MET A 147 -7.30 -9.17 3.54
C MET A 147 -8.25 -9.61 2.43
N ILE A 148 -8.17 -9.00 1.24
CA ILE A 148 -8.96 -9.39 0.07
C ILE A 148 -8.69 -10.83 -0.37
N THR A 149 -7.53 -11.41 -0.06
CA THR A 149 -7.21 -12.81 -0.36
C THR A 149 -8.12 -13.81 0.36
N HIS A 150 -8.85 -13.37 1.40
CA HIS A 150 -9.90 -14.16 2.05
C HIS A 150 -11.26 -14.08 1.36
N SER A 151 -11.37 -13.24 0.32
CA SER A 151 -12.58 -13.02 -0.47
C SER A 151 -12.24 -12.96 -1.97
N PRO A 152 -11.63 -14.02 -2.55
CA PRO A 152 -11.17 -14.02 -3.94
C PRO A 152 -12.31 -13.76 -4.93
N GLU A 153 -13.56 -14.15 -4.59
CA GLU A 153 -14.75 -13.88 -5.37
C GLU A 153 -15.02 -12.38 -5.58
N VAL A 154 -14.55 -11.52 -4.67
CA VAL A 154 -14.65 -10.06 -4.81
C VAL A 154 -13.70 -9.56 -5.89
N VAL A 155 -12.46 -10.07 -5.90
CA VAL A 155 -11.47 -9.74 -6.94
C VAL A 155 -11.98 -10.17 -8.32
N GLU A 156 -12.47 -11.42 -8.43
CA GLU A 156 -13.04 -11.93 -9.67
C GLU A 156 -14.22 -11.09 -10.17
N MET A 157 -15.08 -10.65 -9.24
CA MET A 157 -16.24 -9.83 -9.57
C MET A 157 -15.83 -8.43 -10.05
N LEU A 158 -14.91 -7.74 -9.37
CA LEU A 158 -14.39 -6.45 -9.79
C LEU A 158 -13.76 -6.54 -11.19
N GLN A 159 -12.92 -7.54 -11.42
CA GLN A 159 -12.28 -7.79 -12.72
C GLN A 159 -13.30 -8.13 -13.83
N SER A 160 -14.40 -8.81 -13.50
CA SER A 160 -15.47 -9.10 -14.47
C SER A 160 -16.22 -7.84 -14.93
N PHE A 161 -16.10 -6.73 -14.20
CA PHE A 161 -16.59 -5.41 -14.55
C PHE A 161 -15.51 -4.50 -15.12
N ASP A 162 -14.37 -5.07 -15.54
CA ASP A 162 -13.21 -4.32 -16.07
C ASP A 162 -12.62 -3.32 -15.04
N ILE A 163 -12.83 -3.53 -13.74
CA ILE A 163 -12.21 -2.74 -12.67
C ILE A 163 -10.90 -3.40 -12.27
N PRO A 164 -9.74 -2.78 -12.52
CA PRO A 164 -8.45 -3.28 -12.09
C PRO A 164 -8.37 -3.38 -10.57
N VAL A 165 -7.70 -4.42 -10.06
CA VAL A 165 -7.49 -4.61 -8.62
C VAL A 165 -6.00 -4.63 -8.33
N MET A 166 -5.55 -3.73 -7.46
CA MET A 166 -4.19 -3.62 -6.96
C MET A 166 -4.18 -3.99 -5.47
N ILE A 167 -3.33 -4.95 -5.09
CA ILE A 167 -3.15 -5.30 -3.67
C ILE A 167 -1.89 -4.59 -3.16
N GLU A 168 -2.03 -3.79 -2.12
CA GLU A 168 -0.91 -3.14 -1.45
C GLU A 168 -0.27 -4.07 -0.41
N TYR A 169 1.04 -3.98 -0.28
CA TYR A 169 1.82 -4.83 0.61
C TYR A 169 2.65 -4.05 1.63
N SER A 170 2.36 -2.76 1.84
CA SER A 170 3.08 -1.90 2.78
C SER A 170 3.18 -2.50 4.19
N SER A 171 2.11 -3.17 4.63
CA SER A 171 2.05 -3.82 5.94
C SER A 171 2.94 -5.06 6.07
N TYR A 172 3.55 -5.53 4.99
CA TYR A 172 4.44 -6.70 4.94
C TYR A 172 5.91 -6.31 4.80
N GLU A 173 6.21 -5.01 4.76
CA GLU A 173 7.59 -4.54 4.88
C GLU A 173 8.15 -4.86 6.26
N GLN A 174 9.37 -5.39 6.29
CA GLN A 174 10.04 -5.75 7.53
C GLN A 174 10.59 -4.51 8.25
N HIS A 175 11.05 -3.51 7.47
CA HIS A 175 11.55 -2.28 8.03
C HIS A 175 10.42 -1.23 8.16
N PRO A 176 10.30 -0.50 9.29
CA PRO A 176 9.26 0.52 9.46
C PRO A 176 9.29 1.60 8.37
N LEU A 177 10.48 2.06 7.98
CA LEU A 177 10.62 3.00 6.86
C LEU A 177 10.31 2.36 5.51
N GLY A 178 10.47 1.04 5.34
CA GLY A 178 9.99 0.35 4.13
C GLY A 178 8.49 0.51 3.95
N LYS A 179 7.74 0.39 5.05
CA LYS A 179 6.30 0.65 5.05
C LYS A 179 5.96 2.10 4.67
N VAL A 180 6.71 3.05 5.21
CA VAL A 180 6.52 4.49 4.88
C VAL A 180 6.93 4.78 3.44
N GLU A 181 7.97 4.13 2.92
CA GLU A 181 8.49 4.34 1.57
C GLU A 181 7.46 3.99 0.47
N TRP A 182 6.41 3.24 0.78
CA TRP A 182 5.28 3.03 -0.11
C TRP A 182 4.58 4.33 -0.53
N VAL A 183 4.79 5.44 0.19
CA VAL A 183 4.35 6.76 -0.24
C VAL A 183 4.91 7.12 -1.62
N LYS A 184 6.12 6.65 -1.97
CA LYS A 184 6.74 6.84 -3.29
C LYS A 184 6.00 6.05 -4.38
N PHE A 185 5.56 4.82 -4.08
CA PHE A 185 4.73 4.03 -4.98
C PHE A 185 3.43 4.76 -5.33
N PHE A 186 2.73 5.27 -4.31
CA PHE A 186 1.50 6.03 -4.51
C PHE A 186 1.76 7.41 -5.11
N GLY A 187 2.93 8.01 -4.84
CA GLY A 187 3.39 9.21 -5.53
C GLY A 187 3.53 9.00 -7.03
N ALA A 188 4.13 7.87 -7.45
CA ALA A 188 4.25 7.51 -8.85
C ALA A 188 2.88 7.22 -9.49
N LEU A 189 1.98 6.52 -8.76
CA LEU A 189 0.62 6.21 -9.20
C LEU A 189 -0.22 7.47 -9.46
N THR A 190 -0.03 8.51 -8.65
CA THR A 190 -0.85 9.73 -8.65
C THR A 190 -0.19 10.92 -9.34
N GLY A 191 1.03 10.76 -9.87
CA GLY A 191 1.82 11.86 -10.47
C GLY A 191 2.31 12.88 -9.43
N LYS A 192 2.56 12.44 -8.19
CA LYS A 192 3.00 13.28 -7.06
C LYS A 192 4.38 12.87 -6.51
N GLU A 193 5.26 12.38 -7.37
CA GLU A 193 6.57 11.84 -6.98
C GLU A 193 7.38 12.81 -6.13
N ALA A 194 7.43 14.10 -6.50
CA ALA A 194 8.21 15.10 -5.75
C ALA A 194 7.69 15.27 -4.30
N LYS A 195 6.38 15.26 -4.08
CA LYS A 195 5.79 15.31 -2.74
C LYS A 195 6.03 14.03 -1.96
N ALA A 196 6.04 12.90 -2.64
CA ALA A 196 6.31 11.62 -2.01
C ALA A 196 7.75 11.51 -1.52
N GLU A 197 8.70 12.02 -2.30
CA GLU A 197 10.12 12.12 -1.87
C GLU A 197 10.26 13.04 -0.66
N GLU A 198 9.61 14.21 -0.65
CA GLU A 198 9.62 15.15 0.48
C GLU A 198 9.03 14.49 1.73
N ALA A 199 7.83 13.88 1.62
CA ALA A 199 7.17 13.21 2.74
C ALA A 199 8.01 12.04 3.29
N PHE A 200 8.68 11.28 2.43
CA PHE A 200 9.57 10.21 2.86
C PHE A 200 10.84 10.74 3.55
N ALA A 201 11.45 11.79 3.01
CA ALA A 201 12.64 12.41 3.58
C ALA A 201 12.38 12.95 5.00
N GLU A 202 11.23 13.59 5.24
CA GLU A 202 10.84 14.06 6.57
C GLU A 202 10.77 12.89 7.59
N GLN A 203 10.26 11.73 7.20
CA GLN A 203 10.19 10.56 8.08
C GLN A 203 11.57 9.95 8.33
N THR A 204 12.45 9.99 7.36
CA THR A 204 13.83 9.53 7.50
C THR A 204 14.61 10.39 8.48
N GLU A 205 14.47 11.73 8.41
CA GLU A 205 15.11 12.67 9.36
C GLU A 205 14.63 12.42 10.80
N ILE A 206 13.34 12.16 11.01
CA ILE A 206 12.79 11.83 12.33
C ILE A 206 13.41 10.54 12.87
N LEU A 207 13.57 9.52 12.02
CA LEU A 207 14.21 8.28 12.44
C LEU A 207 15.67 8.48 12.83
N GLU A 208 16.45 9.24 12.04
CA GLU A 208 17.85 9.56 12.35
C GLU A 208 17.97 10.28 13.71
N GLU A 209 17.05 11.19 14.02
CA GLU A 209 16.98 11.83 15.33
C GLU A 209 16.73 10.83 16.45
N VAL A 210 15.75 9.91 16.27
CA VAL A 210 15.46 8.86 17.25
C VAL A 210 16.64 7.91 17.43
N GLU A 211 17.30 7.49 16.36
CA GLU A 211 18.45 6.57 16.44
C GLU A 211 19.67 7.20 17.10
N SER A 212 19.82 8.52 17.00
CA SER A 212 20.89 9.28 17.69
C SER A 212 20.64 9.45 19.19
N GLY A 213 19.43 9.15 19.66
CA GLY A 213 19.02 9.23 21.05
C GLY A 213 19.69 8.19 21.97
N GLU A 214 19.51 8.36 23.28
CA GLU A 214 20.03 7.43 24.28
C GLU A 214 19.30 6.07 24.21
N LYS A 215 20.05 5.00 23.96
CA LYS A 215 19.50 3.64 23.97
C LYS A 215 19.35 3.14 25.41
N THR A 216 18.13 3.00 25.87
CA THR A 216 17.84 2.58 27.26
C THR A 216 18.09 1.08 27.48
N GLY A 217 18.05 0.27 26.43
CA GLY A 217 18.16 -1.19 26.48
C GLY A 217 17.04 -1.89 27.25
N LYS A 218 15.97 -1.18 27.57
CA LYS A 218 14.82 -1.76 28.27
C LYS A 218 14.18 -2.87 27.47
N THR A 219 13.76 -3.91 28.13
CA THR A 219 13.00 -5.01 27.55
C THR A 219 11.51 -4.69 27.50
N ILE A 220 10.90 -4.89 26.32
CA ILE A 220 9.52 -4.51 26.06
C ILE A 220 8.72 -5.75 25.64
N ALA A 221 7.58 -5.97 26.32
CA ALA A 221 6.59 -6.97 25.93
C ALA A 221 5.44 -6.30 25.20
N PHE A 222 5.42 -6.41 23.87
CA PHE A 222 4.32 -5.90 23.04
C PHE A 222 3.34 -7.03 22.72
N PHE A 223 2.12 -6.93 23.23
CA PHE A 223 1.11 -7.98 23.09
C PHE A 223 -0.31 -7.42 23.12
N TYR A 224 -1.27 -8.29 22.75
CA TYR A 224 -2.67 -8.01 22.99
C TYR A 224 -3.42 -9.31 23.38
N VAL A 225 -4.49 -9.16 24.16
CA VAL A 225 -5.33 -10.29 24.62
C VAL A 225 -6.46 -10.48 23.61
N THR A 226 -6.53 -11.67 23.01
CA THR A 226 -7.59 -12.03 22.05
C THR A 226 -8.92 -12.29 22.76
N SER A 227 -10.03 -12.25 22.01
CA SER A 227 -11.38 -12.48 22.57
C SER A 227 -11.57 -13.88 23.19
N ASN A 228 -10.75 -14.86 22.81
CA ASN A 228 -10.74 -16.21 23.37
C ASN A 228 -9.70 -16.42 24.46
N GLY A 229 -9.09 -15.33 24.97
CA GLY A 229 -8.18 -15.34 26.10
C GLY A 229 -6.73 -15.75 25.80
N LEU A 230 -6.37 -15.94 24.51
CA LEU A 230 -4.98 -16.14 24.13
C LEU A 230 -4.22 -14.81 24.10
N ILE A 231 -2.92 -14.88 24.31
CA ILE A 231 -2.02 -13.72 24.14
C ILE A 231 -1.45 -13.75 22.73
N GLN A 232 -1.69 -12.67 21.98
CA GLN A 232 -1.08 -12.50 20.68
C GLN A 232 0.16 -11.62 20.79
N VAL A 233 1.30 -12.14 20.36
CA VAL A 233 2.60 -11.44 20.32
C VAL A 233 3.05 -11.28 18.86
N ARG A 234 4.02 -10.39 18.62
CA ARG A 234 4.64 -10.23 17.30
C ARG A 234 5.76 -11.25 17.12
N GLN A 235 5.90 -11.74 15.89
CA GLN A 235 7.07 -12.52 15.52
C GLN A 235 8.30 -11.61 15.40
N SER A 236 9.50 -12.15 15.59
CA SER A 236 10.75 -11.36 15.55
C SER A 236 10.99 -10.64 14.21
N THR A 237 10.44 -11.17 13.12
CA THR A 237 10.54 -10.59 11.77
C THR A 237 9.49 -9.50 11.48
N ASP A 238 8.56 -9.25 12.40
CA ASP A 238 7.57 -8.16 12.24
C ASP A 238 8.23 -6.78 12.45
N TYR A 239 7.64 -5.75 11.85
CA TYR A 239 8.17 -4.39 11.96
C TYR A 239 8.10 -3.80 13.38
N ILE A 240 7.23 -4.30 14.28
CA ILE A 240 7.12 -3.81 15.67
C ILE A 240 8.38 -4.09 16.48
N PRO A 241 8.97 -5.32 16.51
CA PRO A 241 10.28 -5.55 17.10
C PRO A 241 11.34 -4.60 16.57
N LYS A 242 11.33 -4.32 15.26
CA LYS A 242 12.27 -3.37 14.66
C LYS A 242 12.06 -1.93 15.16
N LEU A 243 10.81 -1.48 15.30
CA LEU A 243 10.51 -0.18 15.91
C LEU A 243 11.01 -0.08 17.36
N ILE A 244 10.85 -1.14 18.15
CA ILE A 244 11.35 -1.20 19.52
C ILE A 244 12.88 -1.07 19.55
N GLU A 245 13.59 -1.76 18.65
CA GLU A 245 15.05 -1.69 18.52
C GLU A 245 15.50 -0.27 18.14
N LEU A 246 14.88 0.33 17.11
CA LEU A 246 15.17 1.69 16.64
C LEU A 246 14.95 2.72 17.76
N ALA A 247 13.92 2.54 18.58
CA ALA A 247 13.67 3.37 19.76
C ALA A 247 14.63 3.10 20.94
N GLY A 248 15.64 2.25 20.76
CA GLY A 248 16.65 1.95 21.78
C GLY A 248 16.20 0.97 22.86
N GLY A 249 15.12 0.22 22.62
CA GLY A 249 14.65 -0.89 23.46
C GLY A 249 15.06 -2.25 22.92
N ARG A 250 14.59 -3.32 23.57
CA ARG A 250 14.74 -4.70 23.14
C ARG A 250 13.41 -5.44 23.26
N TYR A 251 12.98 -6.08 22.19
CA TYR A 251 11.77 -6.90 22.24
C TYR A 251 12.03 -8.19 23.01
N ILE A 252 11.17 -8.53 23.98
CA ILE A 252 11.44 -9.67 24.87
C ILE A 252 11.35 -11.03 24.17
N PHE A 253 10.61 -11.11 23.06
CA PHE A 253 10.46 -12.31 22.23
C PHE A 253 11.29 -12.25 20.95
N GLU A 254 12.50 -11.70 21.01
CA GLU A 254 13.40 -11.53 19.85
C GLU A 254 13.81 -12.86 19.19
N ASP A 255 13.81 -13.97 19.94
CA ASP A 255 14.12 -15.33 19.46
C ASP A 255 12.88 -16.09 18.94
N LEU A 256 11.72 -15.44 18.88
CA LEU A 256 10.49 -16.08 18.41
C LEU A 256 10.50 -16.16 16.88
N GLU A 257 11.02 -17.29 16.37
CA GLU A 257 11.15 -17.52 14.93
C GLU A 257 9.79 -17.63 14.23
N ASP A 258 9.77 -17.25 12.95
CA ASP A 258 8.63 -17.47 12.08
C ASP A 258 8.37 -18.98 11.94
N SER A 259 7.18 -19.41 12.31
CA SER A 259 6.70 -20.78 12.12
C SER A 259 6.51 -21.17 10.66
N GLY A 260 6.93 -20.34 9.69
CA GLY A 260 6.69 -20.52 8.25
C GLY A 260 5.22 -20.30 7.85
N SER A 261 4.42 -19.75 8.74
CA SER A 261 2.99 -19.51 8.51
C SER A 261 2.71 -18.26 7.64
N GLY A 262 3.73 -17.43 7.37
CA GLY A 262 3.59 -16.14 6.70
C GLY A 262 2.75 -15.12 7.49
N ARG A 263 2.57 -15.34 8.80
CA ARG A 263 1.84 -14.45 9.70
C ARG A 263 2.83 -13.57 10.45
N SER A 264 2.46 -12.33 10.72
CA SER A 264 3.25 -11.39 11.53
C SER A 264 3.07 -11.60 13.05
N THR A 265 2.12 -12.44 13.44
CA THR A 265 1.74 -12.66 14.84
C THR A 265 1.66 -14.13 15.21
N LEU A 266 1.87 -14.43 16.48
CA LEU A 266 1.71 -15.75 17.08
C LEU A 266 0.77 -15.65 18.30
N ASN A 267 -0.11 -16.64 18.45
CA ASN A 267 -0.94 -16.78 19.66
C ASN A 267 -0.29 -17.79 20.61
N MET A 268 -0.19 -17.43 21.88
CA MET A 268 0.33 -18.30 22.95
C MET A 268 -0.61 -18.33 24.16
N GLN A 269 -0.45 -19.35 24.99
CA GLN A 269 -1.19 -19.43 26.26
C GLN A 269 -0.67 -18.37 27.24
N VAL A 270 -1.54 -17.97 28.18
CA VAL A 270 -1.20 -16.94 29.18
C VAL A 270 0.02 -17.37 30.04
N GLU A 271 0.11 -18.64 30.37
CA GLU A 271 1.20 -19.20 31.16
C GLU A 271 2.54 -19.11 30.43
N ASP A 272 2.57 -19.43 29.14
CA ASP A 272 3.76 -19.36 28.27
C ASP A 272 4.22 -17.90 28.12
N PHE A 273 3.26 -17.00 27.86
CA PHE A 273 3.53 -15.57 27.80
C PHE A 273 4.11 -15.05 29.12
N TYR A 274 3.47 -15.37 30.24
CA TYR A 274 3.94 -14.92 31.57
C TYR A 274 5.35 -15.43 31.85
N ALA A 275 5.63 -16.70 31.55
CA ALA A 275 6.96 -17.28 31.74
C ALA A 275 8.04 -16.54 30.93
N GLY A 276 7.72 -16.13 29.69
CA GLY A 276 8.65 -15.43 28.82
C GLY A 276 8.74 -13.91 29.05
N ALA A 277 7.65 -13.27 29.54
CA ALA A 277 7.54 -11.81 29.57
C ALA A 277 7.60 -11.21 30.99
N LYS A 278 7.58 -12.02 32.06
CA LYS A 278 7.50 -11.54 33.47
C LYS A 278 8.67 -10.61 33.88
N ASP A 279 9.79 -10.70 33.19
CA ASP A 279 10.99 -9.91 33.48
C ASP A 279 11.14 -8.72 32.49
N ALA A 280 10.10 -8.39 31.69
CA ALA A 280 10.09 -7.21 30.86
C ALA A 280 10.03 -5.94 31.74
N ASP A 281 10.72 -4.88 31.27
CA ASP A 281 10.69 -3.57 31.95
C ASP A 281 9.40 -2.80 31.65
N ILE A 282 8.80 -3.05 30.48
CA ILE A 282 7.58 -2.39 29.96
C ILE A 282 6.68 -3.42 29.30
#